data_ca1dde90f8089f2c606b9aad2110004c
#
_entry.id   ca1dde90f8089f2c606b9aad2110004c
#
_cell.length_a   1.000
_cell.length_b   1.000
_cell.length_c   1.000
_cell.angle_alpha   90.00
_cell.angle_beta   90.00
_cell.angle_gamma   90.00
#
_symmetry.space_group_name_H-M   'P 1'
#
loop_
_entity.id
_entity.type
_entity.pdbx_description
1 polymer ?
#
loop_
_entity_poly.entity_id
_entity_poly.type
_entity_poly.pdbx_seq_one_letter_code
_entity_poly.pdbx_strand_id
1 'polypeptide(L)' 'MPTYKFIDLFAGLGGFHLALEQLGCKCVFASELQQDLRTLYESNFGMKCAGDINLINIEKDIPSHDILCGGF' A
#
# COMPACT_ATOMS: atom_id res chain seq x y z
N MET A 1 -21.20 -0.26 -8.27
CA MET A 1 -20.66 -0.48 -6.90
C MET A 1 -19.60 0.54 -6.61
N PRO A 2 -19.64 1.19 -5.43
CA PRO A 2 -18.57 2.11 -5.07
C PRO A 2 -17.24 1.37 -4.94
N THR A 3 -16.18 1.99 -5.41
CA THR A 3 -14.82 1.46 -5.28
C THR A 3 -14.22 1.97 -3.98
N TYR A 4 -13.88 1.07 -3.08
CA TYR A 4 -13.19 1.42 -1.85
C TYR A 4 -11.69 1.59 -2.13
N LYS A 5 -11.11 2.61 -1.51
CA LYS A 5 -9.67 2.89 -1.60
C LYS A 5 -9.00 2.37 -0.35
N PHE A 6 -7.84 1.75 -0.51
CA PHE A 6 -7.08 1.26 0.64
C PHE A 6 -5.63 1.73 0.59
N ILE A 7 -5.02 1.78 1.76
CA ILE A 7 -3.57 1.96 1.89
C ILE A 7 -2.99 0.72 2.55
N ASP A 8 -1.79 0.35 2.14
CA ASP A 8 -1.11 -0.87 2.58
C ASP A 8 0.20 -0.48 3.26
N LEU A 9 0.17 -0.37 4.57
CA LEU A 9 1.36 -0.06 5.37
C LEU A 9 2.06 -1.37 5.74
N PHE A 10 3.39 -1.36 5.75
CA PHE A 10 4.19 -2.57 5.98
C PHE A 10 3.84 -3.64 4.94
N ALA A 11 3.85 -3.24 3.67
CA ALA A 11 3.27 -4.00 2.57
C ALA A 11 3.86 -5.39 2.37
N GLY A 12 5.15 -5.57 2.66
CA GLY A 12 5.82 -6.87 2.52
C GLY A 12 5.67 -7.44 1.11
N LEU A 13 5.13 -8.65 1.00
CA LEU A 13 4.91 -9.31 -0.29
C LEU A 13 3.59 -8.91 -0.97
N GLY A 14 2.79 -8.07 -0.33
CA GLY A 14 1.56 -7.58 -0.94
C GLY A 14 0.34 -8.47 -0.80
N GLY A 15 0.29 -9.29 0.25
CA GLY A 15 -0.85 -10.18 0.48
C GLY A 15 -2.18 -9.44 0.63
N PHE A 16 -2.20 -8.36 1.40
CA PHE A 16 -3.41 -7.53 1.55
C PHE A 16 -3.77 -6.83 0.26
N HIS A 17 -2.78 -6.32 -0.48
CA HIS A 17 -3.01 -5.67 -1.77
C HIS A 17 -3.72 -6.61 -2.72
N LEU A 18 -3.18 -7.81 -2.88
CA LEU A 18 -3.74 -8.80 -3.78
C LEU A 18 -5.18 -9.16 -3.40
N ALA A 19 -5.42 -9.43 -2.11
CA ALA A 19 -6.73 -9.82 -1.61
C ALA A 19 -7.78 -8.71 -1.82
N LEU A 20 -7.44 -7.47 -1.49
CA LEU A 20 -8.37 -6.36 -1.63
C LEU A 20 -8.60 -5.98 -3.08
N GLU A 21 -7.57 -6.08 -3.93
CA GLU A 21 -7.72 -5.83 -5.36
C GLU A 21 -8.67 -6.84 -6.00
N GLN A 22 -8.61 -8.09 -5.58
CA GLN A 22 -9.55 -9.13 -6.04
C GLN A 22 -10.99 -8.84 -5.62
N LEU A 23 -11.19 -8.08 -4.55
CA LEU A 23 -12.51 -7.65 -4.11
C LEU A 23 -12.96 -6.35 -4.77
N GLY A 24 -12.17 -5.83 -5.71
CA GLY A 24 -12.52 -4.61 -6.42
C GLY A 24 -12.07 -3.31 -5.75
N CYS A 25 -11.27 -3.40 -4.69
CA CYS A 25 -10.71 -2.23 -4.01
C CYS A 25 -9.50 -1.69 -4.77
N LYS A 26 -9.21 -0.40 -4.59
CA LYS A 26 -8.08 0.24 -5.26
C LYS A 26 -7.04 0.66 -4.23
N CYS A 27 -5.80 0.22 -4.44
CA CYS A 27 -4.67 0.67 -3.62
C CYS A 27 -4.24 2.07 -4.04
N VAL A 28 -4.23 2.99 -3.09
CA VAL A 28 -3.85 4.39 -3.37
C VAL A 28 -2.54 4.79 -2.69
N PHE A 29 -2.01 3.97 -1.81
CA PHE A 29 -0.73 4.22 -1.16
C PHE A 29 -0.21 2.93 -0.55
N ALA A 30 1.11 2.73 -0.61
CA ALA A 30 1.76 1.59 0.04
C ALA A 30 3.10 2.03 0.61
N SER A 31 3.53 1.41 1.70
CA SER A 31 4.84 1.63 2.28
C SER A 31 5.45 0.32 2.77
N GLU A 32 6.77 0.22 2.65
CA GLU A 32 7.55 -0.92 3.11
C GLU A 32 8.96 -0.46 3.46
N LEU A 33 9.43 -0.81 4.65
CA LEU A 33 10.75 -0.38 5.14
C LEU A 33 11.91 -1.03 4.38
N GLN A 34 11.78 -2.32 4.05
CA GLN A 34 12.86 -3.07 3.42
C GLN A 34 12.91 -2.83 1.91
N GLN A 35 14.08 -2.42 1.41
CA GLN A 35 14.26 -2.04 0.01
C GLN A 35 13.97 -3.19 -0.96
N ASP A 36 14.42 -4.39 -0.65
CA ASP A 36 14.19 -5.55 -1.52
C ASP A 36 12.71 -5.91 -1.63
N LEU A 37 11.98 -5.81 -0.52
CA LEU A 37 10.54 -6.04 -0.52
C LEU A 37 9.79 -4.93 -1.26
N ARG A 38 10.24 -3.67 -1.15
CA ARG A 38 9.68 -2.55 -1.91
C ARG A 38 9.82 -2.78 -3.40
N THR A 39 10.99 -3.19 -3.84
CA THR A 39 11.27 -3.44 -5.25
C THR A 39 10.38 -4.55 -5.79
N LEU A 40 10.21 -5.61 -5.03
CA LEU A 40 9.35 -6.72 -5.41
C LEU A 40 7.89 -6.30 -5.47
N TYR A 41 7.42 -5.54 -4.49
CA TYR A 41 6.06 -5.03 -4.45
C TYR A 41 5.77 -4.14 -5.66
N GLU A 42 6.68 -3.22 -5.97
CA GLU A 42 6.52 -2.32 -7.13
C GLU A 42 6.48 -3.09 -8.44
N SER A 43 7.30 -4.14 -8.55
CA SER A 43 7.31 -5.00 -9.73
C SER A 43 6.00 -5.77 -9.87
N ASN A 44 5.46 -6.27 -8.76
CA ASN A 44 4.25 -7.09 -8.78
C ASN A 44 2.97 -6.28 -9.05
N PHE A 45 2.90 -5.06 -8.55
CA PHE A 45 1.66 -4.27 -8.59
C PHE A 45 1.73 -3.04 -9.50
N GLY A 46 2.92 -2.74 -10.06
CA GLY A 46 3.07 -1.63 -10.99
C GLY A 46 2.83 -0.26 -10.38
N MET A 47 3.03 -0.11 -9.07
CA MET A 47 2.89 1.16 -8.39
C MET A 47 4.07 1.39 -7.45
N LYS A 48 4.35 2.66 -7.13
CA LYS A 48 5.42 3.00 -6.19
C LYS A 48 5.06 2.60 -4.77
N CYS A 49 6.06 2.11 -4.05
CA CYS A 49 5.95 1.79 -2.64
C CYS A 49 6.88 2.71 -1.87
N ALA A 50 6.35 3.47 -0.91
CA ALA A 50 7.14 4.37 -0.09
C ALA A 50 8.00 3.59 0.89
N GLY A 51 9.03 4.25 1.41
CA GLY A 51 9.94 3.66 2.39
C GLY A 51 9.39 3.70 3.82
N ASP A 52 10.24 4.15 4.75
CA ASP A 52 9.88 4.21 6.17
C ASP A 52 8.69 5.13 6.40
N ILE A 53 7.61 4.58 6.96
CA ILE A 53 6.39 5.32 7.27
C ILE A 53 6.65 6.49 8.23
N ASN A 54 7.66 6.39 9.07
CA ASN A 54 8.02 7.46 10.01
C ASN A 54 8.58 8.70 9.32
N LEU A 55 9.04 8.57 8.07
CA LEU A 55 9.58 9.66 7.29
C LEU A 55 8.55 10.28 6.35
N ILE A 56 7.33 9.77 6.34
CA ILE A 56 6.27 10.19 5.44
C ILE A 56 5.45 11.31 6.10
N ASN A 57 5.17 12.34 5.33
CA ASN A 57 4.26 13.39 5.77
C ASN A 57 2.82 12.90 5.57
N ILE A 58 2.16 12.55 6.67
CA ILE A 58 0.82 11.96 6.64
C ILE A 58 -0.18 12.87 5.92
N GLU A 59 -0.11 14.16 6.14
CA GLU A 59 -1.06 15.12 5.55
C GLU A 59 -0.87 15.29 4.05
N LYS A 60 0.38 15.25 3.56
CA LYS A 60 0.70 15.49 2.16
C LYS A 60 0.78 14.23 1.32
N ASP A 61 1.35 13.16 1.90
CA ASP A 61 1.75 11.97 1.13
C ASP A 61 0.70 10.88 1.13
N ILE A 62 -0.12 10.81 2.18
CA ILE A 62 -1.14 9.77 2.28
C ILE A 62 -2.48 10.30 1.78
N PRO A 63 -2.99 9.74 0.68
CA PRO A 63 -4.28 10.19 0.16
C PRO A 63 -5.45 9.72 1.01
N SER A 64 -6.61 10.28 0.74
CA SER A 64 -7.85 9.85 1.34
C SER A 64 -8.12 8.38 1.03
N HIS A 65 -8.56 7.62 2.02
CA HIS A 65 -8.78 6.18 1.88
C HIS A 65 -9.89 5.71 2.81
N ASP A 66 -10.43 4.53 2.50
CA ASP A 66 -11.51 3.92 3.28
C ASP A 66 -11.00 2.80 4.19
N ILE A 67 -9.93 2.11 3.77
CA ILE A 67 -9.41 0.94 4.47
C ILE A 67 -7.90 1.13 4.70
N LEU A 68 -7.46 0.85 5.92
CA LEU A 68 -6.06 0.86 6.27
C LEU A 68 -5.63 -0.57 6.60
N CYS A 69 -4.63 -1.07 5.88
CA CYS A 69 -4.03 -2.37 6.13
C CYS A 69 -2.65 -2.19 6.71
N GLY A 70 -2.34 -2.95 7.75
CA GLY A 70 -1.00 -2.96 8.34
C GLY A 70 -0.68 -4.35 8.82
N GLY A 71 0.37 -4.96 8.25
CA GLY A 71 0.87 -6.25 8.68
C GLY A 71 2.02 -6.09 9.66
N PHE A 72 2.24 -7.07 10.51
CA PHE A 72 3.36 -7.11 11.45
C PHE A 72 4.23 -8.31 11.17
#